data_68195d7fe29291220a19eb529c18c612
#
_entry.id   68195d7fe29291220a19eb529c18c612
#
_cell.length_a   1.000
_cell.length_b   1.000
_cell.length_c   1.000
_cell.angle_alpha   90.00
_cell.angle_beta   90.00
_cell.angle_gamma   90.00
#
_symmetry.space_group_name_H-M   'P 1'
#
loop_
_entity.id
_entity.type
_entity.pdbx_description
1 polymer ?
#
loop_
_entity_poly.entity_id
_entity_poly.type
_entity_poly.pdbx_seq_one_letter_code
_entity_poly.pdbx_strand_id
1 'polypeptide(L)'
;MKIIFTAIGSILILSSCAWVQVTPQGEGVRLVQSAKAIEPCKRLGKVNAKVVSRVIFSRDADKVAEELADLARNEAALMGGDTIIPISEIGDGRRSFAVYQCFQPKRTSMN
;
A
#
# COMPACT_ATOMS: atom_id res chain seq x y z
N MET A 1 -34.14 42.19 -13.76
CA MET A 1 -33.88 41.69 -13.48
C MET A 1 -33.18 40.88 -13.33
N LYS A 2 -32.57 40.62 -13.16
CA LYS A 2 -31.92 39.89 -12.94
C LYS A 2 -31.20 39.12 -12.42
N ILE A 3 -30.84 38.66 -12.34
CA ILE A 3 -30.33 37.85 -11.74
C ILE A 3 -29.34 37.29 -11.81
N ILE A 4 -28.74 36.98 -11.53
CA ILE A 4 -27.81 36.45 -11.44
C ILE A 4 -27.18 35.62 -11.02
N PHE A 5 -26.73 35.10 -10.95
CA PHE A 5 -26.18 34.25 -10.48
C PHE A 5 -25.16 33.84 -10.45
N THR A 6 -24.59 33.41 -10.13
CA THR A 6 -23.65 33.23 -9.88
C THR A 6 -23.16 32.14 -9.58
N ALA A 7 -22.92 31.56 -9.68
CA ALA A 7 -22.59 30.46 -9.60
C ALA A 7 -21.38 30.12 -9.19
N ILE A 8 -21.00 29.96 -8.79
CA ILE A 8 -19.90 29.72 -8.41
C ILE A 8 -19.26 28.60 -8.32
N GLY A 9 -18.93 28.15 -8.67
CA GLY A 9 -18.33 27.10 -8.81
C GLY A 9 -17.41 26.70 -7.92
N SER A 10 -17.40 26.17 -7.37
CA SER A 10 -16.59 25.92 -6.45
C SER A 10 -15.75 24.88 -6.66
N ILE A 11 -15.11 24.75 -6.86
CA ILE A 11 -14.26 23.89 -7.09
C ILE A 11 -13.55 23.13 -6.29
N LEU A 12 -13.31 22.39 -6.19
CA LEU A 12 -12.78 21.66 -5.47
C LEU A 12 -11.67 21.10 -5.75
N ILE A 13 -11.02 21.02 -5.50
CA ILE A 13 -9.94 20.59 -5.74
C ILE A 13 -9.35 19.57 -5.14
N LEU A 14 -9.06 18.84 -5.28
CA LEU A 14 -8.62 17.87 -4.78
C LEU A 14 -7.33 17.70 -4.85
N SER A 15 -6.75 17.79 -4.34
CA SER A 15 -5.53 17.73 -4.34
C SER A 15 -4.89 16.57 -4.49
N SER A 16 -4.94 16.11 -4.95
CA SER A 16 -4.37 15.03 -5.20
C SER A 16 -3.09 14.85 -4.84
N CYS A 17 -2.71 14.84 -3.96
CA CYS A 17 -1.52 14.71 -3.66
C CYS A 17 -1.03 13.47 -4.05
N ALA A 18 -0.17 13.23 -4.47
CA ALA A 18 0.36 12.09 -4.79
C ALA A 18 0.78 11.25 -3.72
N TRP A 19 0.25 11.27 -2.68
CA TRP A 19 0.66 10.43 -1.60
C TRP A 19 0.14 9.04 -1.81
N VAL A 20 0.95 8.07 -1.48
CA VAL A 20 0.52 6.70 -1.55
C VAL A 20 -0.50 6.48 -0.45
N GLN A 21 -1.56 5.82 -0.78
CA GLN A 21 -2.55 5.51 0.21
C GLN A 21 -2.81 4.04 0.22
N VAL A 22 -2.98 3.47 1.38
CA VAL A 22 -3.27 2.07 1.48
C VAL A 22 -4.76 1.90 1.20
N THR A 23 -5.09 0.95 0.36
CA THR A 23 -6.47 0.72 -0.01
C THR A 23 -7.19 0.01 1.14
N PRO A 24 -8.50 -0.01 1.13
CA PRO A 24 -9.22 -0.74 2.18
C PRO A 24 -8.80 -2.20 2.25
N GLN A 25 -8.56 -2.83 1.13
CA GLN A 25 -8.12 -4.20 1.13
C GLN A 25 -6.70 -4.29 1.66
N GLY A 26 -5.87 -3.33 1.31
CA GLY A 26 -4.49 -3.34 1.77
C GLY A 26 -4.36 -3.14 3.26
N GLU A 27 -5.35 -2.51 3.87
CA GLU A 27 -5.28 -2.31 5.30
C GLU A 27 -5.32 -3.61 6.07
N GLY A 28 -5.81 -4.66 5.46
CA GLY A 28 -5.83 -5.94 6.12
C GLY A 28 -4.54 -6.72 5.99
N VAL A 29 -3.56 -6.14 5.31
CA VAL A 29 -2.29 -6.83 5.11
C VAL A 29 -1.30 -6.37 6.16
N ARG A 30 -0.67 -7.31 6.86
CA ARG A 30 0.28 -6.96 7.90
C ARG A 30 1.69 -6.94 7.37
N LEU A 31 2.50 -6.08 7.92
CA LEU A 31 3.91 -6.05 7.61
C LEU A 31 4.62 -6.70 8.78
N VAL A 32 5.39 -7.73 8.54
CA VAL A 32 6.16 -8.36 9.58
C VAL A 32 7.62 -8.28 9.23
N GLN A 33 8.47 -8.42 10.22
CA GLN A 33 9.90 -8.30 10.00
C GLN A 33 10.63 -9.59 10.33
N SER A 34 9.96 -10.52 10.95
CA SER A 34 10.61 -11.74 11.40
C SER A 34 10.24 -12.92 10.55
N ALA A 35 11.22 -13.69 10.14
CA ALA A 35 10.96 -14.87 9.35
C ALA A 35 10.11 -15.88 10.12
N LYS A 36 10.17 -15.84 11.44
CA LYS A 36 9.38 -16.70 12.21
C LYS A 36 7.90 -16.44 12.05
N ALA A 37 7.56 -15.19 11.81
CA ALA A 37 6.16 -14.82 11.69
C ALA A 37 5.51 -15.41 10.46
N ILE A 38 6.29 -15.82 9.47
CA ILE A 38 5.70 -16.34 8.26
C ILE A 38 5.95 -17.82 8.07
N GLU A 39 6.57 -18.46 9.05
CA GLU A 39 6.87 -19.88 8.93
C GLU A 39 5.69 -20.74 8.54
N PRO A 40 4.56 -20.60 9.18
CA PRO A 40 3.44 -21.47 8.85
C PRO A 40 2.62 -20.96 7.67
N CYS A 41 3.08 -19.94 7.01
CA CYS A 41 2.27 -19.31 5.99
C CYS A 41 2.56 -19.84 4.61
N LYS A 42 1.61 -19.63 3.71
CA LYS A 42 1.78 -20.07 2.37
C LYS A 42 2.30 -18.90 1.54
N ARG A 43 3.37 -19.10 0.83
CA ARG A 43 3.93 -18.05 0.02
C ARG A 43 3.14 -17.91 -1.27
N LEU A 44 2.76 -16.70 -1.61
CA LEU A 44 1.99 -16.44 -2.82
C LEU A 44 2.82 -15.81 -3.92
N GLY A 45 3.86 -15.09 -3.55
CA GLY A 45 4.66 -14.43 -4.58
C GLY A 45 5.44 -13.28 -3.99
N LYS A 46 5.71 -12.31 -4.80
CA LYS A 46 6.56 -11.21 -4.40
C LYS A 46 6.08 -9.93 -5.05
N VAL A 47 6.31 -8.82 -4.39
CA VAL A 47 5.97 -7.51 -4.90
C VAL A 47 7.23 -6.66 -4.91
N ASN A 48 7.46 -5.94 -5.99
CA ASN A 48 8.56 -5.01 -6.07
C ASN A 48 7.95 -3.63 -6.03
N ALA A 49 8.06 -2.95 -4.91
CA ALA A 49 7.47 -1.65 -4.74
C ALA A 49 8.46 -0.56 -5.12
N LYS A 50 7.94 0.54 -5.61
CA LYS A 50 8.80 1.62 -6.03
C LYS A 50 8.07 2.95 -5.89
N VAL A 51 8.77 3.97 -5.42
CA VAL A 51 8.22 5.31 -5.35
C VAL A 51 8.98 6.19 -6.30
N VAL A 52 8.37 7.30 -6.66
CA VAL A 52 8.96 8.20 -7.62
C VAL A 52 10.24 8.77 -7.07
N SER A 53 11.31 8.63 -7.81
CA SER A 53 12.60 9.02 -7.30
C SER A 53 12.74 10.46 -6.90
N ARG A 54 12.15 11.39 -7.61
CA ARG A 54 12.34 12.74 -7.20
C ARG A 54 11.72 13.03 -5.87
N VAL A 55 10.84 12.25 -5.41
CA VAL A 55 10.25 12.47 -4.12
C VAL A 55 11.21 12.05 -3.03
N ILE A 56 12.08 11.13 -3.32
CA ILE A 56 12.97 10.62 -2.35
C ILE A 56 13.91 11.62 -1.78
N PHE A 57 14.35 12.54 -2.58
CA PHE A 57 15.31 13.49 -2.11
C PHE A 57 14.81 14.40 -1.01
N SER A 58 13.55 14.66 -0.97
CA SER A 58 13.08 15.52 0.07
C SER A 58 12.30 14.80 1.14
N ARG A 59 12.28 13.48 1.14
CA ARG A 59 11.58 12.78 2.15
C ARG A 59 12.51 12.06 3.02
N ASP A 60 12.19 11.85 4.23
CA ASP A 60 13.09 11.13 5.08
C ASP A 60 12.89 9.64 4.83
N ALA A 61 13.81 8.86 5.31
CA ALA A 61 13.82 7.43 5.08
C ALA A 61 12.60 6.73 5.63
N ASP A 62 12.10 7.20 6.75
CA ASP A 62 10.95 6.55 7.34
C ASP A 62 9.72 6.69 6.48
N LYS A 63 9.56 7.86 5.87
CA LYS A 63 8.44 8.07 5.03
C LYS A 63 8.52 7.21 3.79
N VAL A 64 9.69 7.08 3.21
CA VAL A 64 9.86 6.26 2.04
C VAL A 64 9.55 4.81 2.38
N ALA A 65 10.04 4.34 3.52
CA ALA A 65 9.80 2.97 3.92
C ALA A 65 8.32 2.72 4.09
N GLU A 66 7.62 3.67 4.66
CA GLU A 66 6.20 3.54 4.88
C GLU A 66 5.43 3.47 3.57
N GLU A 67 5.80 4.31 2.64
CA GLU A 67 5.13 4.31 1.36
C GLU A 67 5.37 3.05 0.57
N LEU A 68 6.59 2.53 0.65
CA LEU A 68 6.89 1.28 -0.04
C LEU A 68 6.08 0.15 0.55
N ALA A 69 5.93 0.15 1.86
CA ALA A 69 5.14 -0.89 2.51
C ALA A 69 3.67 -0.77 2.13
N ASP A 70 3.16 0.45 2.03
CA ASP A 70 1.77 0.63 1.65
C ASP A 70 1.51 0.18 0.23
N LEU A 71 2.44 0.45 -0.67
CA LEU A 71 2.30 -0.03 -2.03
C LEU A 71 2.29 -1.55 -2.06
N ALA A 72 3.17 -2.16 -1.27
CA ALA A 72 3.24 -3.60 -1.23
C ALA A 72 1.98 -4.21 -0.63
N ARG A 73 1.40 -3.55 0.38
CA ARG A 73 0.17 -4.02 0.96
C ARG A 73 -0.96 -4.03 -0.05
N ASN A 74 -1.04 -2.96 -0.83
CA ASN A 74 -2.10 -2.86 -1.83
C ASN A 74 -1.97 -3.97 -2.86
N GLU A 75 -0.75 -4.23 -3.30
CA GLU A 75 -0.53 -5.27 -4.28
C GLU A 75 -0.75 -6.65 -3.68
N ALA A 76 -0.29 -6.85 -2.47
CA ALA A 76 -0.45 -8.14 -1.82
C ALA A 76 -1.92 -8.50 -1.65
N ALA A 77 -2.73 -7.49 -1.35
CA ALA A 77 -4.15 -7.73 -1.19
C ALA A 77 -4.77 -8.25 -2.47
N LEU A 78 -4.30 -7.72 -3.61
CA LEU A 78 -4.82 -8.16 -4.89
C LEU A 78 -4.39 -9.59 -5.19
N MET A 79 -3.34 -10.05 -4.57
CA MET A 79 -2.87 -11.41 -4.76
C MET A 79 -3.51 -12.37 -3.78
N GLY A 80 -4.36 -11.87 -2.91
CA GLY A 80 -4.96 -12.71 -1.89
C GLY A 80 -4.11 -12.87 -0.65
N GLY A 81 -3.08 -12.05 -0.52
CA GLY A 81 -2.17 -12.13 0.61
C GLY A 81 -2.65 -11.34 1.80
N ASP A 82 -2.21 -11.71 2.97
CA ASP A 82 -2.56 -10.98 4.18
C ASP A 82 -1.33 -10.62 5.00
N THR A 83 -0.16 -10.96 4.51
CA THR A 83 1.08 -10.66 5.22
C THR A 83 2.20 -10.42 4.24
N ILE A 84 3.01 -9.40 4.50
CA ILE A 84 4.18 -9.16 3.66
C ILE A 84 5.39 -9.04 4.56
N ILE A 85 6.54 -9.36 4.00
CA ILE A 85 7.78 -9.24 4.73
C ILE A 85 8.83 -8.72 3.75
N PRO A 86 9.63 -7.74 4.16
CA PRO A 86 10.66 -7.22 3.26
C PRO A 86 11.70 -8.28 2.97
N ILE A 87 12.10 -8.38 1.73
CA ILE A 87 13.16 -9.31 1.35
C ILE A 87 14.32 -8.59 0.70
N SER A 88 14.34 -7.28 0.74
CA SER A 88 15.48 -6.52 0.26
C SER A 88 15.59 -5.25 1.08
N GLU A 89 16.74 -4.62 0.96
CA GLU A 89 16.93 -3.32 1.56
C GLU A 89 16.25 -2.29 0.67
N ILE A 90 16.10 -1.09 1.17
CA ILE A 90 15.55 -0.03 0.37
C ILE A 90 16.68 0.60 -0.40
N GLY A 91 16.54 0.71 -1.70
CA GLY A 91 17.53 1.34 -2.53
C GLY A 91 16.86 2.00 -3.70
N ASP A 92 17.25 3.22 -4.00
CA ASP A 92 16.69 3.95 -5.14
C ASP A 92 15.17 3.98 -5.10
N GLY A 93 14.61 4.12 -3.94
CA GLY A 93 13.17 4.21 -3.81
C GLY A 93 12.44 2.93 -4.11
N ARG A 94 13.12 1.80 -3.96
CA ARG A 94 12.51 0.50 -4.25
C ARG A 94 12.75 -0.47 -3.13
N ARG A 95 11.85 -1.40 -3.00
CA ARG A 95 12.01 -2.46 -2.03
C ARG A 95 11.13 -3.63 -2.43
N SER A 96 11.63 -4.82 -2.24
CA SER A 96 10.87 -6.02 -2.56
C SER A 96 10.32 -6.64 -1.30
N PHE A 97 9.16 -7.24 -1.43
CA PHE A 97 8.49 -7.89 -0.33
C PHE A 97 7.98 -9.25 -0.79
N ALA A 98 8.05 -10.22 0.08
CA ALA A 98 7.43 -11.51 -0.21
C ALA A 98 6.01 -11.43 0.34
N VAL A 99 5.08 -12.08 -0.34
CA VAL A 99 3.66 -12.04 0.02
C VAL A 99 3.23 -13.42 0.47
N TYR A 100 2.55 -13.44 1.61
CA TYR A 100 2.11 -14.70 2.19
C TYR A 100 0.65 -14.64 2.58
N GLN A 101 0.06 -15.81 2.69
CA GLN A 101 -1.27 -15.92 3.23
C GLN A 101 -1.10 -16.69 4.52
N CYS A 102 -1.30 -16.03 5.62
CA CYS A 102 -1.13 -16.60 6.94
C CYS A 102 -2.45 -16.96 7.60
N PHE A 103 -3.51 -16.25 7.22
CA PHE A 103 -4.82 -16.49 7.80
C PHE A 103 -5.76 -16.95 6.71
N GLN A 104 -6.67 -17.83 7.04
CA GLN A 104 -7.58 -18.25 6.04
C GLN A 104 -8.56 -17.19 5.74
N PRO A 105 -8.96 -17.02 4.53
CA PRO A 105 -9.95 -16.00 4.20
C PRO A 105 -11.22 -16.37 4.90
N LYS A 106 -11.92 -15.33 5.41
CA LYS A 106 -13.12 -15.57 6.08
C LYS A 106 -14.15 -15.99 5.13
N ARG A 107 -14.66 -17.09 5.15
CA ARG A 107 -15.64 -17.49 4.29
C ARG A 107 -16.88 -17.02 4.67
N THR A 108 -17.36 -16.42 4.13
CA THR A 108 -18.57 -15.90 4.55
C THR A 108 -19.51 -16.85 4.36
N SER A 109 -19.91 -17.13 4.32
CA SER A 109 -20.69 -17.86 4.22
C SER A 109 -21.45 -18.24 3.97
N MET A 110 -21.65 -18.30 3.82
CA MET A 110 -22.17 -18.67 3.62
C MET A 110 -22.67 -19.39 3.66
N ASN A 111 -22.76 -19.64 3.87
CA ASN A 111 -23.06 -20.25 3.92
C ASN A 111 -23.52 -20.39 4.11
#